data_6ad6355b1614cc98986e4dde11047cb5
#
_entry.id   6ad6355b1614cc98986e4dde11047cb5
#
_cell.length_a   1.000
_cell.length_b   1.000
_cell.length_c   1.000
_cell.angle_alpha   90.00
_cell.angle_beta   90.00
_cell.angle_gamma   90.00
#
_symmetry.space_group_name_H-M   'P 1'
#
loop_
_entity.id
_entity.type
_entity.pdbx_description
1 polymer ?
#
loop_
_entity_poly.entity_id
_entity_poly.type
_entity_poly.pdbx_seq_one_letter_code
_entity_poly.pdbx_strand_id
1 'polypeptide(L)'
;MLIAFQTIIHTLGNKMDWFKTQILNDKPVVFDPLRRQWVSLTPEEQVRQKMLHYLVGTRKVAAGLIAVEYSIKVNNLLKRADIVIFNNLGEPQMIVECKAETVPITEKVLDQAIRYYSGLKVKYLTLTNGKSMFCYKVEEGKIEALTEFPL
;
A
#
# COMPACT_ATOMS: atom_id res chain seq x y z
N MET A 1 -10.71 5.34 -15.63
CA MET A 1 -9.66 5.03 -16.62
C MET A 1 -8.47 4.44 -15.90
N LEU A 2 -8.10 3.23 -16.26
CA LEU A 2 -6.96 2.52 -15.68
C LEU A 2 -5.72 2.77 -16.53
N ILE A 3 -4.75 3.51 -16.01
CA ILE A 3 -3.41 3.62 -16.60
C ILE A 3 -2.48 2.84 -15.69
N ALA A 4 -2.13 1.62 -16.13
CA ALA A 4 -1.17 0.78 -15.42
C ALA A 4 0.24 1.17 -15.81
N PHE A 5 1.12 1.32 -14.83
CA PHE A 5 2.54 1.19 -15.08
C PHE A 5 3.04 -0.07 -14.37
N GLN A 6 3.78 -0.88 -15.11
CA GLN A 6 4.41 -2.05 -14.53
C GLN A 6 5.60 -1.59 -13.68
N THR A 7 5.38 -1.55 -12.39
CA THR A 7 6.50 -1.45 -11.46
C THR A 7 6.93 -2.86 -11.14
N ILE A 8 8.06 -3.27 -11.70
CA ILE A 8 8.72 -4.50 -11.29
C ILE A 8 9.26 -4.23 -9.89
N ILE A 9 8.56 -4.75 -8.90
CA ILE A 9 9.05 -4.74 -7.52
C ILE A 9 10.12 -5.83 -7.43
N HIS A 10 11.32 -5.51 -7.94
CA HIS A 10 12.47 -6.38 -7.78
C HIS A 10 12.94 -6.32 -6.33
N THR A 11 13.06 -7.50 -5.76
CA THR A 11 13.71 -7.71 -4.46
C THR A 11 15.21 -7.45 -4.65
N LEU A 12 15.64 -6.21 -4.50
CA LEU A 12 17.06 -5.91 -4.36
C LEU A 12 17.44 -6.22 -2.92
N GLY A 13 18.39 -7.15 -2.77
CA GLY A 13 18.90 -7.56 -1.48
C GLY A 13 19.41 -6.38 -0.67
N ASN A 14 18.64 -5.95 0.29
CA ASN A 14 19.01 -4.92 1.24
C ASN A 14 19.15 -5.50 2.65
N LYS A 15 20.02 -4.89 3.44
CA LYS A 15 20.38 -5.25 4.82
C LYS A 15 19.22 -5.20 5.85
N MET A 16 17.99 -4.98 5.44
CA MET A 16 16.82 -5.07 6.32
C MET A 16 16.25 -6.49 6.26
N ASP A 17 15.63 -6.94 7.34
CA ASP A 17 15.00 -8.27 7.47
C ASP A 17 13.73 -8.42 6.64
N TRP A 18 13.79 -8.03 5.34
CA TRP A 18 12.69 -8.18 4.43
C TRP A 18 12.49 -9.65 4.04
N PHE A 19 11.23 -10.07 3.96
CA PHE A 19 10.83 -11.42 3.57
C PHE A 19 11.39 -12.54 4.43
N LYS A 20 11.76 -12.24 5.67
CA LYS A 20 12.09 -13.26 6.65
C LYS A 20 10.82 -14.01 7.03
N THR A 21 10.79 -15.32 6.76
CA THR A 21 9.61 -16.17 6.96
C THR A 21 9.91 -17.34 7.88
N GLN A 22 8.89 -17.84 8.54
CA GLN A 22 8.95 -19.06 9.35
C GLN A 22 7.57 -19.71 9.47
N ILE A 23 7.51 -20.88 10.05
CA ILE A 23 6.26 -21.56 10.40
C ILE A 23 6.04 -21.37 11.90
N LEU A 24 4.91 -20.81 12.29
CA LEU A 24 4.43 -20.69 13.66
C LEU A 24 3.05 -21.34 13.79
N ASN A 25 2.90 -22.30 14.71
CA ASN A 25 1.64 -23.02 14.90
C ASN A 25 1.06 -23.57 13.57
N ASP A 26 1.91 -24.22 12.80
CA ASP A 26 1.59 -24.80 11.49
C ASP A 26 1.10 -23.79 10.42
N LYS A 27 1.37 -22.51 10.63
CA LYS A 27 0.99 -21.44 9.67
C LYS A 27 2.22 -20.65 9.23
N PRO A 28 2.31 -20.28 7.95
CA PRO A 28 3.38 -19.41 7.47
C PRO A 28 3.19 -17.98 8.02
N VAL A 29 4.28 -17.43 8.49
CA VAL A 29 4.36 -16.04 8.95
C VAL A 29 5.55 -15.33 8.31
N VAL A 30 5.46 -14.02 8.19
CA VAL A 30 6.53 -13.14 7.72
C VAL A 30 6.83 -12.09 8.79
N PHE A 31 8.10 -11.75 8.96
CA PHE A 31 8.48 -10.66 9.84
C PHE A 31 8.27 -9.31 9.12
N ASP A 32 7.43 -8.46 9.70
CA ASP A 32 7.23 -7.09 9.22
C ASP A 32 8.22 -6.16 9.92
N PRO A 33 9.21 -5.61 9.21
CA PRO A 33 10.22 -4.75 9.83
C PRO A 33 9.70 -3.37 10.25
N LEU A 34 8.55 -2.91 9.72
CA LEU A 34 7.95 -1.66 10.13
C LEU A 34 7.10 -1.83 11.39
N ARG A 35 6.27 -2.88 11.44
CA ARG A 35 5.50 -3.25 12.64
C ARG A 35 6.34 -3.96 13.71
N ARG A 36 7.55 -4.42 13.36
CA ARG A 36 8.48 -5.16 14.22
C ARG A 36 7.85 -6.40 14.85
N GLN A 37 7.10 -7.14 14.08
CA GLN A 37 6.38 -8.34 14.53
C GLN A 37 6.20 -9.37 13.42
N TRP A 38 5.96 -10.60 13.84
CA TRP A 38 5.55 -11.67 12.93
C TRP A 38 4.06 -11.55 12.63
N VAL A 39 3.71 -11.59 11.36
CA VAL A 39 2.32 -11.53 10.88
C VAL A 39 2.02 -12.71 9.97
N SER A 40 0.75 -13.10 9.88
CA SER A 40 0.33 -14.18 8.99
C SER A 40 0.70 -13.85 7.54
N LEU A 41 1.38 -14.79 6.87
CA LEU A 41 1.74 -14.64 5.47
C LEU A 41 0.55 -15.06 4.58
N THR A 42 -0.42 -14.17 4.46
CA THR A 42 -1.52 -14.32 3.50
C THR A 42 -1.07 -13.85 2.10
N PRO A 43 -1.79 -14.22 1.02
CA PRO A 43 -1.51 -13.70 -0.32
C PRO A 43 -1.51 -12.16 -0.40
N GLU A 44 -2.41 -11.52 0.32
CA GLU A 44 -2.48 -10.05 0.41
C GLU A 44 -1.31 -9.46 1.22
N GLU A 45 -0.96 -10.09 2.36
CA GLU A 45 0.20 -9.67 3.17
C GLU A 45 1.50 -9.78 2.38
N GLN A 46 1.64 -10.79 1.51
CA GLN A 46 2.79 -10.92 0.63
C GLN A 46 2.94 -9.69 -0.28
N VAL A 47 1.85 -9.21 -0.85
CA VAL A 47 1.85 -8.00 -1.68
C VAL A 47 2.15 -6.76 -0.83
N ARG A 48 1.58 -6.67 0.37
CA ARG A 48 1.86 -5.57 1.30
C ARG A 48 3.33 -5.50 1.65
N GLN A 49 3.98 -6.62 1.98
CA GLN A 49 5.42 -6.67 2.28
C GLN A 49 6.27 -6.23 1.08
N LYS A 50 5.94 -6.66 -0.12
CA LYS A 50 6.62 -6.21 -1.35
C LYS A 50 6.48 -4.69 -1.54
N MET A 51 5.27 -4.15 -1.30
CA MET A 51 5.03 -2.72 -1.41
C MET A 51 5.80 -1.91 -0.37
N LEU A 52 5.85 -2.37 0.89
CA LEU A 52 6.64 -1.73 1.94
C LEU A 52 8.13 -1.71 1.59
N HIS A 53 8.65 -2.83 1.08
CA HIS A 53 10.04 -2.90 0.62
C HIS A 53 10.32 -1.94 -0.56
N TYR A 54 9.38 -1.84 -1.51
CA TYR A 54 9.46 -0.87 -2.61
C TYR A 54 9.50 0.57 -2.10
N LEU A 55 8.61 0.93 -1.19
CA LEU A 55 8.52 2.28 -0.63
C LEU A 55 9.82 2.68 0.09
N VAL A 56 10.31 1.84 0.98
CA VAL A 56 11.51 2.13 1.77
C VAL A 56 12.78 1.95 0.96
N GLY A 57 12.90 0.83 0.22
CA GLY A 57 14.12 0.45 -0.48
C GLY A 57 14.33 1.22 -1.79
N THR A 58 13.30 1.34 -2.60
CA THR A 58 13.39 1.95 -3.94
C THR A 58 13.00 3.42 -3.93
N ARG A 59 11.86 3.74 -3.32
CA ARG A 59 11.35 5.12 -3.31
C ARG A 59 11.96 5.98 -2.20
N LYS A 60 12.69 5.36 -1.27
CA LYS A 60 13.37 6.04 -0.15
C LYS A 60 12.42 6.80 0.77
N VAL A 61 11.17 6.34 0.86
CA VAL A 61 10.23 6.87 1.85
C VAL A 61 10.72 6.51 3.24
N ALA A 62 10.81 7.48 4.13
CA ALA A 62 11.24 7.22 5.49
C ALA A 62 10.27 6.26 6.21
N ALA A 63 10.77 5.19 6.80
CA ALA A 63 9.96 4.19 7.47
C ALA A 63 9.06 4.80 8.57
N GLY A 64 9.52 5.83 9.25
CA GLY A 64 8.73 6.57 10.26
C GLY A 64 7.53 7.33 9.72
N LEU A 65 7.42 7.51 8.40
CA LEU A 65 6.28 8.15 7.74
C LEU A 65 5.28 7.12 7.18
N ILE A 66 5.49 5.84 7.42
CA ILE A 66 4.64 4.76 6.91
C ILE A 66 3.92 4.09 8.07
N ALA A 67 2.60 4.04 8.01
CA ALA A 67 1.76 3.26 8.90
C ALA A 67 1.13 2.09 8.15
N VAL A 68 1.11 0.91 8.78
CA VAL A 68 0.60 -0.33 8.20
C VAL A 68 -0.68 -0.74 8.93
N GLU A 69 -1.70 -1.16 8.18
CA GLU A 69 -3.02 -1.50 8.73
C GLU A 69 -3.57 -0.41 9.65
N TYR A 70 -3.50 0.81 9.17
CA TYR A 70 -3.81 2.01 9.93
C TYR A 70 -5.30 2.35 9.89
N SER A 71 -5.91 2.57 11.05
CA SER A 71 -7.28 3.04 11.14
C SER A 71 -7.35 4.54 10.91
N ILE A 72 -8.08 4.93 9.87
CA ILE A 72 -8.25 6.31 9.48
C ILE A 72 -9.73 6.69 9.54
N LYS A 73 -10.03 7.89 10.01
CA LYS A 73 -11.40 8.38 10.13
C LYS A 73 -11.81 9.10 8.85
N VAL A 74 -12.87 8.57 8.21
CA VAL A 74 -13.45 9.13 6.99
C VAL A 74 -14.94 9.33 7.23
N ASN A 75 -15.42 10.58 7.14
CA ASN A 75 -16.84 10.92 7.37
C ASN A 75 -17.40 10.32 8.67
N ASN A 76 -16.67 10.46 9.78
CA ASN A 76 -16.99 9.89 11.10
C ASN A 76 -17.00 8.35 11.19
N LEU A 77 -16.62 7.64 10.14
CA LEU A 77 -16.43 6.18 10.13
C LEU A 77 -14.95 5.85 10.22
N LEU A 78 -14.61 4.86 11.04
CA LEU A 78 -13.26 4.29 11.04
C LEU A 78 -13.12 3.34 9.86
N LYS A 79 -12.11 3.59 9.03
CA LYS A 79 -11.72 2.74 7.90
C LYS A 79 -10.28 2.30 8.10
N ARG A 80 -10.00 1.04 7.77
CA ARG A 80 -8.65 0.49 7.87
C ARG A 80 -8.00 0.51 6.50
N ALA A 81 -6.87 1.18 6.42
CA ALA A 81 -6.05 1.24 5.21
C ALA A 81 -4.86 0.28 5.34
N ASP A 82 -4.49 -0.37 4.26
CA ASP A 82 -3.34 -1.29 4.23
C ASP A 82 -2.04 -0.57 4.55
N ILE A 83 -1.79 0.54 3.86
CA ILE A 83 -0.62 1.39 4.06
C ILE A 83 -1.06 2.85 3.96
N VAL A 84 -0.61 3.67 4.89
CA VAL A 84 -0.75 5.13 4.84
C VAL A 84 0.63 5.75 4.88
N ILE A 85 0.91 6.65 3.95
CA ILE A 85 2.14 7.45 3.93
C ILE A 85 1.79 8.86 4.36
N PHE A 86 2.50 9.35 5.35
CA PHE A 86 2.34 10.69 5.90
C PHE A 86 3.38 11.65 5.31
N ASN A 87 3.04 12.92 5.25
CA ASN A 87 4.01 13.97 4.95
C ASN A 87 4.79 14.36 6.22
N ASN A 88 5.75 15.27 6.07
CA ASN A 88 6.58 15.73 7.20
C ASN A 88 5.81 16.56 8.25
N LEU A 89 4.56 16.92 7.96
CA LEU A 89 3.66 17.61 8.90
C LEU A 89 2.78 16.61 9.67
N GLY A 90 2.92 15.30 9.42
CA GLY A 90 2.11 14.25 10.04
C GLY A 90 0.71 14.12 9.45
N GLU A 91 0.48 14.65 8.25
CA GLU A 91 -0.80 14.54 7.55
C GLU A 91 -0.76 13.36 6.57
N PRO A 92 -1.86 12.57 6.45
CA PRO A 92 -1.96 11.53 5.44
C PRO A 92 -1.81 12.11 4.03
N GLN A 93 -0.83 11.61 3.28
CA GLN A 93 -0.53 12.06 1.93
C GLN A 93 -0.96 11.04 0.87
N MET A 94 -0.77 9.76 1.15
CA MET A 94 -1.12 8.67 0.26
C MET A 94 -1.72 7.50 1.02
N ILE A 95 -2.72 6.87 0.43
CA ILE A 95 -3.20 5.55 0.81
C ILE A 95 -2.79 4.54 -0.26
N VAL A 96 -2.29 3.39 0.18
CA VAL A 96 -2.03 2.24 -0.69
C VAL A 96 -2.96 1.10 -0.27
N GLU A 97 -3.76 0.62 -1.22
CA GLU A 97 -4.56 -0.61 -1.09
C GLU A 97 -3.84 -1.76 -1.78
N CYS A 98 -3.67 -2.84 -1.06
CA CYS A 98 -3.05 -4.07 -1.54
C CYS A 98 -4.11 -5.15 -1.76
N LYS A 99 -4.03 -5.81 -2.91
CA LYS A 99 -4.82 -7.00 -3.24
C LYS A 99 -3.88 -8.17 -3.44
N ALA A 100 -4.37 -9.39 -3.21
CA ALA A 100 -3.60 -10.58 -3.53
C ALA A 100 -3.20 -10.59 -5.01
N GLU A 101 -2.06 -11.21 -5.32
CA GLU A 101 -1.50 -11.26 -6.67
C GLU A 101 -2.46 -11.89 -7.70
N THR A 102 -3.33 -12.79 -7.24
CA THR A 102 -4.36 -13.45 -8.05
C THR A 102 -5.60 -12.61 -8.32
N VAL A 103 -5.75 -11.47 -7.62
CA VAL A 103 -6.89 -10.56 -7.78
C VAL A 103 -6.58 -9.55 -8.87
N PRO A 104 -7.29 -9.55 -10.01
CA PRO A 104 -7.09 -8.52 -11.02
C PRO A 104 -7.62 -7.18 -10.51
N ILE A 105 -6.89 -6.12 -10.78
CA ILE A 105 -7.33 -4.75 -10.48
C ILE A 105 -8.12 -4.26 -11.70
N THR A 106 -9.44 -4.28 -11.56
CA THR A 106 -10.40 -3.82 -12.56
C THR A 106 -10.90 -2.42 -12.20
N GLU A 107 -11.61 -1.78 -13.12
CA GLU A 107 -12.29 -0.50 -12.85
C GLU A 107 -13.27 -0.60 -11.67
N LYS A 108 -13.95 -1.75 -11.53
CA LYS A 108 -14.82 -2.00 -10.38
C LYS A 108 -14.07 -1.99 -9.06
N VAL A 109 -12.88 -2.60 -8.99
CA VAL A 109 -12.03 -2.61 -7.80
C VAL A 109 -11.55 -1.18 -7.49
N LEU A 110 -11.17 -0.43 -8.52
CA LEU A 110 -10.81 0.97 -8.39
C LEU A 110 -11.97 1.81 -7.84
N ASP A 111 -13.16 1.69 -8.43
CA ASP A 111 -14.35 2.42 -7.98
C ASP A 111 -14.72 2.11 -6.53
N GLN A 112 -14.54 0.86 -6.11
CA GLN A 112 -14.74 0.47 -4.71
C GLN A 112 -13.76 1.17 -3.78
N ALA A 113 -12.47 1.22 -4.13
CA ALA A 113 -11.45 1.89 -3.34
C ALA A 113 -11.70 3.40 -3.26
N ILE A 114 -12.03 4.03 -4.38
CA ILE A 114 -12.39 5.45 -4.44
C ILE A 114 -13.56 5.76 -3.52
N ARG A 115 -14.64 4.96 -3.58
CA ARG A 115 -15.81 5.12 -2.70
C ARG A 115 -15.48 4.86 -1.24
N TYR A 116 -14.65 3.85 -0.96
CA TYR A 116 -14.25 3.52 0.40
C TYR A 116 -13.50 4.68 1.07
N TYR A 117 -12.64 5.36 0.33
CA TYR A 117 -11.84 6.48 0.83
C TYR A 117 -12.42 7.86 0.46
N SER A 118 -13.63 7.92 -0.12
CA SER A 118 -14.28 9.20 -0.40
C SER A 118 -14.47 10.02 0.88
N GLY A 119 -14.19 11.29 0.81
CA GLY A 119 -14.23 12.20 1.96
C GLY A 119 -12.94 12.26 2.79
N LEU A 120 -11.95 11.39 2.51
CA LEU A 120 -10.64 11.51 3.09
C LEU A 120 -9.81 12.52 2.31
N LYS A 121 -9.18 13.44 3.04
CA LYS A 121 -8.26 14.43 2.46
C LYS A 121 -6.87 13.82 2.29
N VAL A 122 -6.69 12.95 1.31
CA VAL A 122 -5.39 12.45 0.87
C VAL A 122 -5.15 12.91 -0.56
N LYS A 123 -3.89 13.17 -0.87
CA LYS A 123 -3.50 13.66 -2.20
C LYS A 123 -3.40 12.53 -3.21
N TYR A 124 -3.05 11.32 -2.77
CA TYR A 124 -2.80 10.18 -3.64
C TYR A 124 -3.48 8.92 -3.13
N LEU A 125 -4.00 8.15 -4.08
CA LEU A 125 -4.50 6.79 -3.88
C LEU A 125 -3.75 5.84 -4.80
N THR A 126 -3.22 4.77 -4.26
CA THR A 126 -2.52 3.72 -5.02
C THR A 126 -3.17 2.37 -4.75
N LEU A 127 -3.41 1.61 -5.82
CA LEU A 127 -3.85 0.21 -5.76
C LEU A 127 -2.79 -0.67 -6.39
N THR A 128 -2.48 -1.79 -5.75
CA THR A 128 -1.54 -2.77 -6.30
C THR A 128 -1.91 -4.20 -5.92
N ASN A 129 -1.62 -5.14 -6.81
CA ASN A 129 -1.65 -6.57 -6.53
C ASN A 129 -0.25 -7.21 -6.61
N GLY A 130 0.79 -6.38 -6.63
CA GLY A 130 2.18 -6.81 -6.78
C GLY A 130 2.64 -7.02 -8.22
N LYS A 131 1.73 -7.24 -9.16
CA LYS A 131 2.00 -7.33 -10.61
C LYS A 131 1.71 -6.02 -11.32
N SER A 132 0.64 -5.36 -10.92
CA SER A 132 0.18 -4.09 -11.47
C SER A 132 0.05 -3.05 -10.36
N MET A 133 0.31 -1.81 -10.69
CA MET A 133 0.16 -0.67 -9.79
C MET A 133 -0.55 0.46 -10.52
N PHE A 134 -1.53 1.05 -9.85
CA PHE A 134 -2.32 2.16 -10.36
C PHE A 134 -2.28 3.28 -9.34
N CYS A 135 -1.83 4.45 -9.75
CA CYS A 135 -1.76 5.64 -8.90
C CYS A 135 -2.67 6.74 -9.41
N TYR A 136 -3.31 7.40 -8.48
CA TYR A 136 -4.25 8.48 -8.75
C TYR A 136 -3.94 9.68 -7.89
N LYS A 137 -4.02 10.86 -8.48
CA LYS A 137 -4.09 12.13 -7.76
C LYS A 137 -5.56 12.44 -7.47
N VAL A 138 -5.83 12.79 -6.23
CA VAL A 138 -7.16 13.19 -5.76
C VAL A 138 -7.10 14.65 -5.35
N GLU A 139 -7.85 15.50 -6.04
CA GLU A 139 -7.87 16.94 -5.78
C GLU A 139 -9.28 17.50 -6.02
N GLU A 140 -9.85 18.13 -5.02
CA GLU A 140 -11.19 18.76 -5.09
C GLU A 140 -12.29 17.82 -5.65
N GLY A 141 -12.26 16.54 -5.27
CA GLY A 141 -13.21 15.54 -5.74
C GLY A 141 -12.94 15.03 -7.17
N LYS A 142 -11.89 15.52 -7.83
CA LYS A 142 -11.43 15.03 -9.13
C LYS A 142 -10.36 13.95 -8.93
N ILE A 143 -10.38 12.95 -9.79
CA ILE A 143 -9.43 11.84 -9.79
C ILE A 143 -8.71 11.81 -11.13
N GLU A 144 -7.39 11.91 -11.07
CA GLU A 144 -6.51 11.86 -12.23
C GLU A 144 -5.58 10.67 -12.13
N ALA A 145 -5.58 9.83 -13.18
CA ALA A 145 -4.64 8.72 -13.27
C ALA A 145 -3.23 9.23 -13.54
N LEU A 146 -2.27 8.71 -12.78
CA LEU A 146 -0.85 9.06 -12.94
C LEU A 146 -0.12 7.95 -13.70
N THR A 147 0.87 8.33 -14.48
CA THR A 147 1.74 7.40 -15.22
C THR A 147 2.98 6.99 -14.43
N GLU A 148 3.25 7.64 -13.31
CA GLU A 148 4.39 7.38 -12.45
C GLU A 148 3.98 7.39 -10.97
N PHE A 149 4.76 6.71 -10.14
CA PHE A 149 4.58 6.75 -8.69
C PHE A 149 4.96 8.15 -8.17
N PRO A 150 4.06 8.84 -7.43
CA PRO A 150 4.21 10.27 -7.18
C PRO A 150 5.13 10.65 -6.01
N LEU A 151 5.65 9.68 -5.24
CA LEU A 151 6.51 9.92 -4.06
C LEU A 151 7.92 9.39 -4.26
#